data_686ac2941bbbac4012f4db14ca7083cf
#
_entry.id   686ac2941bbbac4012f4db14ca7083cf
#
_cell.length_a   1.000
_cell.length_b   1.000
_cell.length_c   1.000
_cell.angle_alpha   90.00
_cell.angle_beta   90.00
_cell.angle_gamma   90.00
#
_symmetry.space_group_name_H-M   'P 1'
#
loop_
_entity.id
_entity.type
_entity.pdbx_description
1 polymer ?
#
loop_
_entity_poly.entity_id
_entity_poly.type
_entity_poly.pdbx_seq_one_letter_code
_entity_poly.pdbx_strand_id
1 'polypeptide(L)'
;MRNCSSLAPTKRKRAAISSMLSAVFAERDPALVRELYHLACDEVGKICPAAGELLEEAEPDALAYLDFPYAHHVRLRTNNVQERTNREIKRRSRVVQVFPSRKSLIRFVGAVLAEVDERWSERRWFSHESMYEILEKAKPAPSPEYEGTAAEHAARIIQLVLADNGKAA
;
A
#
# COMPACT_ATOMS: atom_id res chain seq x y z
N MET A 1 -4.39 0.37 3.98
CA MET A 1 -4.23 -0.29 5.30
C MET A 1 -4.82 0.51 6.46
N ARG A 2 -4.38 1.75 6.73
CA ARG A 2 -4.85 2.53 7.90
C ARG A 2 -6.38 2.74 7.91
N ASN A 3 -6.99 3.05 6.77
CA ASN A 3 -8.43 3.27 6.67
C ASN A 3 -9.22 1.99 7.01
N CYS A 4 -8.82 0.85 6.46
CA CYS A 4 -9.45 -0.43 6.72
C CYS A 4 -9.35 -0.81 8.23
N SER A 5 -8.15 -0.77 8.81
CA SER A 5 -7.98 -1.11 10.22
C SER A 5 -8.72 -0.15 11.17
N SER A 6 -8.92 1.12 10.78
CA SER A 6 -9.62 2.12 11.61
C SER A 6 -11.11 1.83 11.78
N LEU A 7 -11.73 1.06 10.87
CA LEU A 7 -13.14 0.64 10.97
C LEU A 7 -13.38 -0.36 12.10
N ALA A 8 -12.36 -1.09 12.51
CA ALA A 8 -12.51 -2.06 13.58
C ALA A 8 -12.66 -1.36 14.95
N PRO A 9 -13.63 -1.81 15.79
CA PRO A 9 -14.00 -1.11 17.02
C PRO A 9 -12.93 -1.19 18.12
N THR A 10 -12.15 -2.27 18.18
CA THR A 10 -11.19 -2.49 19.25
C THR A 10 -9.75 -2.44 18.75
N LYS A 11 -8.82 -2.03 19.63
CA LYS A 11 -7.38 -1.99 19.33
C LYS A 11 -6.85 -3.37 18.91
N ARG A 12 -7.32 -4.43 19.54
CA ARG A 12 -6.96 -5.82 19.24
C ARG A 12 -7.39 -6.21 17.81
N LYS A 13 -8.65 -5.95 17.43
CA LYS A 13 -9.14 -6.19 16.07
C LYS A 13 -8.37 -5.39 15.03
N ARG A 14 -8.01 -4.14 15.34
CA ARG A 14 -7.17 -3.31 14.46
C ARG A 14 -5.78 -3.91 14.26
N ALA A 15 -5.17 -4.41 15.32
CA ALA A 15 -3.87 -5.06 15.25
C ALA A 15 -3.91 -6.34 14.41
N ALA A 16 -4.96 -7.18 14.60
CA ALA A 16 -5.15 -8.38 13.79
C ALA A 16 -5.32 -8.08 12.31
N ILE A 17 -6.15 -7.11 11.93
CA ILE A 17 -6.31 -6.67 10.55
C ILE A 17 -4.99 -6.14 9.99
N SER A 18 -4.27 -5.32 10.76
CA SER A 18 -3.00 -4.75 10.32
C SER A 18 -1.93 -5.83 10.09
N SER A 19 -1.85 -6.86 10.94
CA SER A 19 -0.87 -7.95 10.78
C SER A 19 -1.21 -8.83 9.58
N MET A 20 -2.49 -9.15 9.31
CA MET A 20 -2.90 -9.88 8.11
C MET A 20 -2.52 -9.12 6.84
N LEU A 21 -2.89 -7.84 6.75
CA LEU A 21 -2.54 -7.02 5.59
C LEU A 21 -1.02 -6.82 5.44
N SER A 22 -0.28 -6.77 6.54
CA SER A 22 1.18 -6.70 6.49
C SER A 22 1.79 -7.99 5.92
N ALA A 23 1.23 -9.16 6.25
CA ALA A 23 1.67 -10.44 5.69
C ALA A 23 1.41 -10.50 4.17
N VAL A 24 0.21 -10.08 3.71
CA VAL A 24 -0.11 -9.99 2.28
C VAL A 24 0.93 -9.18 1.51
N PHE A 25 1.22 -7.96 1.98
CA PHE A 25 2.14 -7.06 1.27
C PHE A 25 3.63 -7.29 1.57
N ALA A 26 3.97 -8.26 2.42
CA ALA A 26 5.35 -8.70 2.61
C ALA A 26 5.80 -9.66 1.50
N GLU A 27 4.86 -10.40 0.92
CA GLU A 27 5.13 -11.39 -0.10
C GLU A 27 5.54 -10.77 -1.45
N ARG A 28 6.25 -11.57 -2.24
CA ARG A 28 6.84 -11.13 -3.51
C ARG A 28 6.22 -11.80 -4.73
N ASP A 29 5.78 -13.04 -4.57
CA ASP A 29 5.14 -13.80 -5.65
C ASP A 29 3.73 -13.26 -5.92
N PRO A 30 3.43 -12.78 -7.14
CA PRO A 30 2.12 -12.22 -7.49
C PRO A 30 0.95 -13.18 -7.27
N ALA A 31 1.15 -14.48 -7.54
CA ALA A 31 0.11 -15.49 -7.34
C ALA A 31 -0.20 -15.65 -5.85
N LEU A 32 0.83 -15.77 -5.01
CA LEU A 32 0.68 -15.88 -3.58
C LEU A 32 0.07 -14.61 -2.96
N VAL A 33 0.45 -13.42 -3.42
CA VAL A 33 -0.12 -12.15 -2.94
C VAL A 33 -1.62 -12.10 -3.22
N ARG A 34 -2.09 -12.51 -4.39
CA ARG A 34 -3.53 -12.53 -4.74
C ARG A 34 -4.29 -13.50 -3.83
N GLU A 35 -3.79 -14.72 -3.66
CA GLU A 35 -4.40 -15.72 -2.77
C GLU A 35 -4.44 -15.24 -1.31
N LEU A 36 -3.34 -14.67 -0.82
CA LEU A 36 -3.29 -14.08 0.51
C LEU A 36 -4.26 -12.93 0.69
N TYR A 37 -4.44 -12.10 -0.35
CA TYR A 37 -5.37 -10.98 -0.30
C TYR A 37 -6.81 -11.45 -0.16
N HIS A 38 -7.24 -12.44 -0.97
CA HIS A 38 -8.59 -13.00 -0.89
C HIS A 38 -8.86 -13.63 0.48
N LEU A 39 -7.93 -14.46 0.98
CA LEU A 39 -8.06 -15.05 2.31
C LEU A 39 -8.08 -13.98 3.43
N ALA A 40 -7.30 -12.91 3.26
CA ALA A 40 -7.31 -11.80 4.22
C ALA A 40 -8.64 -11.03 4.17
N CYS A 41 -9.26 -10.84 3.00
CA CYS A 41 -10.60 -10.25 2.87
C CYS A 41 -11.63 -11.06 3.65
N ASP A 42 -11.64 -12.39 3.46
CA ASP A 42 -12.56 -13.30 4.15
C ASP A 42 -12.39 -13.22 5.69
N GLU A 43 -11.16 -13.30 6.18
CA GLU A 43 -10.88 -13.26 7.62
C GLU A 43 -11.16 -11.87 8.23
N VAL A 44 -10.82 -10.80 7.52
CA VAL A 44 -11.13 -9.42 7.94
C VAL A 44 -12.64 -9.20 7.94
N GLY A 45 -13.38 -9.73 6.97
CA GLY A 45 -14.84 -9.69 6.92
C GLY A 45 -15.50 -10.33 8.14
N LYS A 46 -14.96 -11.46 8.64
CA LYS A 46 -15.42 -12.10 9.89
C LYS A 46 -15.17 -11.23 11.13
N ILE A 47 -14.08 -10.47 11.15
CA ILE A 47 -13.73 -9.57 12.27
C ILE A 47 -14.55 -8.27 12.21
N CYS A 48 -14.69 -7.69 11.02
CA CYS A 48 -15.36 -6.43 10.75
C CYS A 48 -15.90 -6.41 9.31
N PRO A 49 -17.20 -6.65 9.06
CA PRO A 49 -17.77 -6.73 7.71
C PRO A 49 -17.48 -5.50 6.85
N ALA A 50 -17.64 -4.30 7.40
CA ALA A 50 -17.35 -3.06 6.68
C ALA A 50 -15.87 -2.92 6.25
N ALA A 51 -14.96 -3.54 6.97
CA ALA A 51 -13.55 -3.55 6.59
C ALA A 51 -13.27 -4.58 5.48
N GLY A 52 -13.99 -5.71 5.48
CA GLY A 52 -13.96 -6.71 4.41
C GLY A 52 -14.46 -6.12 3.09
N GLU A 53 -15.67 -5.54 3.10
CA GLU A 53 -16.26 -4.87 1.93
C GLU A 53 -15.32 -3.80 1.35
N LEU A 54 -14.70 -2.98 2.20
CA LEU A 54 -13.73 -1.97 1.76
C LEU A 54 -12.49 -2.59 1.08
N LEU A 55 -12.05 -3.75 1.56
CA LEU A 55 -10.90 -4.44 0.95
C LEU A 55 -11.28 -5.05 -0.40
N GLU A 56 -12.44 -5.68 -0.50
CA GLU A 56 -12.94 -6.25 -1.77
C GLU A 56 -13.08 -5.15 -2.84
N GLU A 57 -13.68 -4.01 -2.48
CA GLU A 57 -13.79 -2.85 -3.39
C GLU A 57 -12.43 -2.29 -3.81
N ALA A 58 -11.46 -2.30 -2.91
CA ALA A 58 -10.12 -1.76 -3.16
C ALA A 58 -9.18 -2.73 -3.88
N GLU A 59 -9.55 -3.99 -4.09
CA GLU A 59 -8.68 -5.02 -4.66
C GLU A 59 -8.03 -4.59 -5.99
N PRO A 60 -8.79 -4.09 -7.01
CA PRO A 60 -8.22 -3.73 -8.29
C PRO A 60 -7.09 -2.69 -8.16
N ASP A 61 -7.29 -1.70 -7.30
CA ASP A 61 -6.31 -0.64 -7.07
C ASP A 61 -5.15 -1.11 -6.17
N ALA A 62 -5.45 -1.88 -5.14
CA ALA A 62 -4.48 -2.35 -4.17
C ALA A 62 -3.46 -3.33 -4.77
N LEU A 63 -3.89 -4.12 -5.75
CA LEU A 63 -3.06 -5.14 -6.42
C LEU A 63 -2.56 -4.72 -7.81
N ALA A 64 -2.92 -3.54 -8.31
CA ALA A 64 -2.50 -3.04 -9.63
C ALA A 64 -0.97 -3.03 -9.82
N TYR A 65 -0.21 -2.85 -8.74
CA TYR A 65 1.26 -2.85 -8.80
C TYR A 65 1.86 -4.21 -9.21
N LEU A 66 1.11 -5.32 -9.06
CA LEU A 66 1.56 -6.66 -9.41
C LEU A 66 1.72 -6.86 -10.93
N ASP A 67 1.05 -6.02 -11.73
CA ASP A 67 1.12 -6.06 -13.19
C ASP A 67 2.41 -5.42 -13.74
N PHE A 68 3.21 -4.82 -12.85
CA PHE A 68 4.48 -4.18 -13.18
C PHE A 68 5.67 -5.06 -12.79
N PRO A 69 6.86 -4.85 -13.39
CA PRO A 69 8.08 -5.55 -13.00
C PRO A 69 8.37 -5.43 -11.51
N TYR A 70 8.81 -6.52 -10.91
CA TYR A 70 9.07 -6.60 -9.46
C TYR A 70 9.94 -5.45 -8.92
N ALA A 71 10.93 -5.01 -9.68
CA ALA A 71 11.80 -3.89 -9.30
C ALA A 71 11.03 -2.58 -9.03
N HIS A 72 9.82 -2.44 -9.56
CA HIS A 72 8.96 -1.27 -9.40
C HIS A 72 7.97 -1.39 -8.23
N HIS A 73 7.67 -2.59 -7.75
CA HIS A 73 6.62 -2.84 -6.75
C HIS A 73 6.76 -1.97 -5.51
N VAL A 74 7.97 -1.85 -4.95
CA VAL A 74 8.20 -1.04 -3.74
C VAL A 74 7.85 0.43 -3.94
N ARG A 75 8.09 0.97 -5.15
CA ARG A 75 7.80 2.36 -5.49
C ARG A 75 6.33 2.60 -5.81
N LEU A 76 5.68 1.65 -6.48
CA LEU A 76 4.28 1.77 -6.89
C LEU A 76 3.31 1.62 -5.72
N ARG A 77 3.58 0.72 -4.77
CA ARG A 77 2.72 0.49 -3.60
C ARG A 77 2.91 1.47 -2.45
N THR A 78 3.78 2.47 -2.59
CA THR A 78 4.04 3.45 -1.54
C THR A 78 3.54 4.84 -1.92
N ASN A 79 2.93 5.54 -0.98
CA ASN A 79 2.54 6.94 -1.11
C ASN A 79 3.53 7.91 -0.43
N ASN A 80 4.76 7.47 -0.18
CA ASN A 80 5.81 8.27 0.47
C ASN A 80 6.01 9.64 -0.18
N VAL A 81 5.78 9.71 -1.48
CA VAL A 81 5.87 10.94 -2.26
C VAL A 81 4.82 11.94 -1.80
N GLN A 82 3.55 11.51 -1.74
CA GLN A 82 2.45 12.34 -1.26
C GLN A 82 2.62 12.71 0.21
N GLU A 83 3.10 11.78 1.04
CA GLU A 83 3.35 12.05 2.45
C GLU A 83 4.44 13.11 2.65
N ARG A 84 5.51 13.07 1.88
CA ARG A 84 6.57 14.12 1.89
C ARG A 84 6.00 15.46 1.44
N THR A 85 5.25 15.50 0.35
CA THR A 85 4.62 16.71 -0.17
C THR A 85 3.65 17.29 0.87
N ASN A 86 2.77 16.47 1.44
CA ASN A 86 1.85 16.91 2.49
C ASN A 86 2.59 17.42 3.73
N ARG A 87 3.70 16.82 4.10
CA ARG A 87 4.55 17.29 5.21
C ARG A 87 5.15 18.65 4.91
N GLU A 88 5.62 18.86 3.69
CA GLU A 88 6.20 20.12 3.26
C GLU A 88 5.14 21.24 3.22
N ILE A 89 3.96 20.97 2.67
CA ILE A 89 2.83 21.90 2.70
C ILE A 89 2.49 22.28 4.15
N LYS A 90 2.35 21.30 5.03
CA LYS A 90 2.06 21.53 6.46
C LYS A 90 3.17 22.32 7.16
N ARG A 91 4.44 22.03 6.86
CA ARG A 91 5.57 22.73 7.44
C ARG A 91 5.55 24.22 7.09
N ARG A 92 5.33 24.54 5.82
CA ARG A 92 5.32 25.92 5.32
C ARG A 92 4.04 26.66 5.72
N SER A 93 2.88 26.00 5.73
CA SER A 93 1.62 26.63 6.13
C SER A 93 1.59 27.05 7.60
N ARG A 94 2.33 26.34 8.46
CA ARG A 94 2.46 26.73 9.89
C ARG A 94 3.12 28.08 10.09
N VAL A 95 4.00 28.51 9.17
CA VAL A 95 4.65 29.84 9.24
C VAL A 95 3.67 30.94 8.89
N VAL A 96 2.74 30.67 7.97
CA VAL A 96 1.73 31.65 7.51
C VAL A 96 0.60 31.81 8.55
N GLN A 97 0.33 30.79 9.35
CA GLN A 97 -0.69 30.69 10.40
C GLN A 97 -2.12 30.87 9.90
N VAL A 98 -2.47 32.01 9.28
CA VAL A 98 -3.83 32.31 8.81
C VAL A 98 -3.79 32.78 7.36
N PHE A 99 -4.64 32.18 6.53
CA PHE A 99 -4.82 32.60 5.14
C PHE A 99 -6.02 33.53 5.01
N PRO A 100 -5.86 34.72 4.40
CA PRO A 100 -6.94 35.71 4.30
C PRO A 100 -8.10 35.23 3.40
N SER A 101 -7.88 34.26 2.52
CA SER A 101 -8.93 33.71 1.67
C SER A 101 -8.57 32.29 1.18
N ARG A 102 -9.59 31.55 0.74
CA ARG A 102 -9.42 30.25 0.07
C ARG A 102 -8.51 30.37 -1.18
N LYS A 103 -8.64 31.48 -1.94
CA LYS A 103 -7.80 31.73 -3.12
C LYS A 103 -6.33 31.86 -2.74
N SER A 104 -6.03 32.52 -1.66
CA SER A 104 -4.67 32.66 -1.12
C SER A 104 -4.09 31.31 -0.72
N LEU A 105 -4.87 30.45 -0.05
CA LEU A 105 -4.46 29.10 0.31
C LEU A 105 -4.17 28.26 -0.94
N ILE A 106 -5.04 28.29 -1.95
CA ILE A 106 -4.86 27.52 -3.19
C ILE A 106 -3.59 27.99 -3.92
N ARG A 107 -3.34 29.29 -4.03
CA ARG A 107 -2.10 29.81 -4.63
C ARG A 107 -0.86 29.35 -3.88
N PHE A 108 -0.90 29.39 -2.57
CA PHE A 108 0.21 28.92 -1.73
C PHE A 108 0.48 27.43 -1.96
N VAL A 109 -0.55 26.58 -1.90
CA VAL A 109 -0.41 25.13 -2.14
C VAL A 109 0.09 24.88 -3.56
N GLY A 110 -0.44 25.58 -4.56
CA GLY A 110 0.00 25.48 -5.95
C GLY A 110 1.48 25.84 -6.12
N ALA A 111 1.95 26.91 -5.49
CA ALA A 111 3.37 27.29 -5.54
C ALA A 111 4.29 26.24 -4.89
N VAL A 112 3.87 25.66 -3.75
CA VAL A 112 4.63 24.57 -3.12
C VAL A 112 4.67 23.32 -3.98
N LEU A 113 3.55 22.99 -4.64
CA LEU A 113 3.49 21.83 -5.54
C LEU A 113 4.37 22.05 -6.79
N ALA A 114 4.33 23.23 -7.40
CA ALA A 114 5.17 23.57 -8.55
C ALA A 114 6.68 23.42 -8.22
N GLU A 115 7.11 23.97 -7.08
CA GLU A 115 8.51 23.82 -6.62
C GLU A 115 8.90 22.37 -6.33
N VAL A 116 7.96 21.55 -5.83
CA VAL A 116 8.18 20.13 -5.61
C VAL A 116 8.30 19.39 -6.94
N ASP A 117 7.45 19.74 -7.92
CA ASP A 117 7.44 19.15 -9.26
C ASP A 117 8.72 19.45 -10.03
N GLU A 118 9.20 20.69 -9.99
CA GLU A 118 10.49 21.08 -10.57
C GLU A 118 11.64 20.23 -10.01
N ARG A 119 11.72 20.05 -8.70
CA ARG A 119 12.74 19.22 -8.06
C ARG A 119 12.63 17.74 -8.42
N TRP A 120 11.44 17.28 -8.78
CA TRP A 120 11.21 15.90 -9.17
C TRP A 120 11.47 15.63 -10.63
N SER A 121 11.24 16.60 -11.50
CA SER A 121 11.59 16.51 -12.92
C SER A 121 13.11 16.33 -13.13
N GLU A 122 13.92 16.83 -12.21
CA GLU A 122 15.38 16.60 -12.17
C GLU A 122 15.77 15.19 -11.67
N ARG A 123 14.89 14.52 -10.92
CA ARG A 123 15.14 13.20 -10.32
C ARG A 123 14.27 12.15 -10.99
N ARG A 124 14.90 11.29 -11.79
CA ARG A 124 14.20 10.14 -12.39
C ARG A 124 13.74 9.17 -11.31
N TRP A 125 12.43 8.98 -11.19
CA TRP A 125 11.83 8.02 -10.27
C TRP A 125 12.11 6.60 -10.68
N PHE A 126 12.10 6.34 -12.00
CA PHE A 126 12.51 5.08 -12.63
C PHE A 126 13.75 5.35 -13.50
N SER A 127 14.74 4.45 -13.47
CA SER A 127 15.87 4.53 -14.38
C SER A 127 15.45 4.20 -15.82
N HIS A 128 16.19 4.69 -16.80
CA HIS A 128 15.94 4.36 -18.22
C HIS A 128 15.96 2.84 -18.43
N GLU A 129 16.93 2.16 -17.80
CA GLU A 129 17.09 0.71 -17.87
C GLU A 129 15.88 -0.01 -17.29
N SER A 130 15.34 0.42 -16.14
CA SER A 130 14.17 -0.20 -15.53
C SER A 130 12.87 0.06 -16.32
N MET A 131 12.81 1.14 -17.11
CA MET A 131 11.70 1.39 -18.03
C MET A 131 11.79 0.51 -19.28
N TYR A 132 12.99 0.16 -19.74
CA TYR A 132 13.20 -0.80 -20.82
C TYR A 132 12.63 -2.18 -20.50
N GLU A 133 12.74 -2.61 -19.25
CA GLU A 133 12.17 -3.88 -18.77
C GLU A 133 10.64 -3.95 -18.93
N ILE A 134 9.95 -2.81 -18.86
CA ILE A 134 8.50 -2.74 -19.11
C ILE A 134 8.18 -2.84 -20.60
N LEU A 135 9.03 -2.27 -21.45
CA LEU A 135 8.81 -2.19 -22.90
C LEU A 135 9.20 -3.49 -23.63
N GLU A 136 10.21 -4.21 -23.14
CA GLU A 136 10.78 -5.38 -23.82
C GLU A 136 10.35 -6.75 -23.29
N LYS A 137 9.50 -6.86 -22.35
CA LYS A 137 9.00 -8.00 -21.57
C LYS A 137 9.49 -7.95 -20.11
N ALA A 138 8.53 -7.82 -19.22
CA ALA A 138 8.77 -7.97 -17.80
C ALA A 138 9.58 -9.25 -17.54
N LYS A 139 10.67 -9.14 -16.79
CA LYS A 139 11.33 -10.34 -16.25
C LYS A 139 10.28 -11.15 -15.50
N PRO A 140 10.25 -12.47 -15.65
CA PRO A 140 9.33 -13.31 -14.91
C PRO A 140 9.50 -13.01 -13.41
N ALA A 141 8.40 -13.05 -12.69
CA ALA A 141 8.43 -13.00 -11.25
C ALA A 141 9.42 -14.03 -10.71
N PRO A 142 10.12 -13.77 -9.60
CA PRO A 142 10.98 -14.76 -8.98
C PRO A 142 10.17 -16.04 -8.77
N SER A 143 10.79 -17.19 -9.06
CA SER A 143 10.16 -18.49 -8.84
C SER A 143 9.69 -18.60 -7.40
N PRO A 144 8.51 -19.17 -7.16
CA PRO A 144 8.02 -19.33 -5.79
C PRO A 144 9.00 -20.17 -4.94
N GLU A 145 9.31 -19.67 -3.77
CA GLU A 145 10.24 -20.31 -2.79
C GLU A 145 9.48 -21.20 -1.79
N TYR A 146 8.29 -21.68 -2.16
CA TYR A 146 7.46 -22.53 -1.29
C TYR A 146 7.07 -23.84 -1.98
N GLU A 147 6.91 -24.90 -1.18
CA GLU A 147 6.40 -26.18 -1.64
C GLU A 147 4.86 -26.16 -1.67
N GLY A 148 4.27 -26.74 -2.73
CA GLY A 148 2.83 -26.82 -2.90
C GLY A 148 2.25 -25.67 -3.75
N THR A 149 0.93 -25.48 -3.65
CA THR A 149 0.21 -24.44 -4.35
C THR A 149 0.26 -23.10 -3.61
N ALA A 150 0.12 -21.99 -4.34
CA ALA A 150 0.03 -20.66 -3.73
C ALA A 150 -1.10 -20.59 -2.68
N ALA A 151 -2.24 -21.20 -2.96
CA ALA A 151 -3.39 -21.24 -2.04
C ALA A 151 -3.08 -21.97 -0.73
N GLU A 152 -2.39 -23.12 -0.80
CA GLU A 152 -1.99 -23.88 0.42
C GLU A 152 -1.00 -23.07 1.26
N HIS A 153 -0.04 -22.42 0.62
CA HIS A 153 0.94 -21.60 1.32
C HIS A 153 0.29 -20.35 1.93
N ALA A 154 -0.61 -19.69 1.20
CA ALA A 154 -1.39 -18.56 1.68
C ALA A 154 -2.23 -18.92 2.92
N ALA A 155 -2.93 -20.07 2.88
CA ALA A 155 -3.71 -20.55 4.03
C ALA A 155 -2.84 -20.77 5.26
N ARG A 156 -1.62 -21.33 5.08
CA ARG A 156 -0.66 -21.53 6.18
C ARG A 156 -0.22 -20.20 6.79
N ILE A 157 0.11 -19.18 5.97
CA ILE A 157 0.51 -17.84 6.46
C ILE A 157 -0.62 -17.20 7.27
N ILE A 158 -1.85 -17.19 6.76
CA ILE A 158 -3.00 -16.60 7.46
C ILE A 158 -3.25 -17.32 8.80
N GLN A 159 -3.18 -18.65 8.85
CA GLN A 159 -3.32 -19.41 10.10
C GLN A 159 -2.25 -19.03 11.13
N LEU A 160 -0.98 -18.87 10.72
CA LEU A 160 0.09 -18.45 11.61
C LEU A 160 -0.17 -17.04 12.17
N VAL A 161 -0.57 -16.09 11.33
CA VAL A 161 -0.90 -14.72 11.75
C VAL A 161 -2.07 -14.70 12.73
N LEU A 162 -3.10 -15.53 12.51
CA LEU A 162 -4.25 -15.64 13.42
C LEU A 162 -3.85 -16.27 14.75
N ALA A 163 -3.00 -17.31 14.75
CA ALA A 163 -2.52 -17.96 15.95
C ALA A 163 -1.69 -17.00 16.83
N ASP A 164 -0.83 -16.18 16.24
CA ASP A 164 -0.04 -15.19 16.96
C ASP A 164 -0.92 -14.10 17.58
N ASN A 165 -1.93 -13.63 16.86
CA ASN A 165 -2.90 -12.66 17.39
C ASN A 165 -3.80 -13.28 18.49
N GLY A 166 -4.01 -14.61 18.48
CA GLY A 166 -4.72 -15.35 19.51
C GLY A 166 -3.94 -15.46 20.82
N LYS A 167 -2.61 -15.59 20.74
CA LYS A 167 -1.72 -15.70 21.92
C LYS A 167 -1.47 -14.37 22.62
N ALA A 168 -1.65 -13.25 21.93
CA ALA A 168 -1.52 -11.91 22.48
C ALA A 168 -2.78 -11.43 23.23
N ALA A 169 -3.65 -12.34 23.59
CA ALA A 169 -4.89 -12.20 24.35
C ALA A 169 -4.76 -12.75 25.74
#